data_ef6a23a6a91d14d27ae1a835bc1544f6
#
_entry.id   ef6a23a6a91d14d27ae1a835bc1544f6
#
_cell.length_a   1.000
_cell.length_b   1.000
_cell.length_c   1.000
_cell.angle_alpha   90.00
_cell.angle_beta   90.00
_cell.angle_gamma   90.00
#
_symmetry.space_group_name_H-M   'P 1'
#
loop_
_entity.id
_entity.type
_entity.pdbx_description
1 polymer ?
#
loop_
_entity_poly.entity_id
_entity_poly.type
_entity_poly.pdbx_seq_one_letter_code
_entity_poly.pdbx_strand_id
1 'polypeptide(L)'
;MNFIEIACLCAAIFINIALIQHTIAVFREKRNKLLELFNNRPILPARKIRKKRKKRQFWIRPGRTPLWWENLKNNIAVIEEWQENFRMSQPTFKKLCEELRPYLTKKETNMRKPLDVETQIAITLYYLADEGRYRKVANAFGVARCTVSRTVRRVCKAISTKLGPFYIRLPSTPQQVEELVSGYLRFHGFPQCIGAVDGTHVQIIQPNENYTDYLNRKGKYSINVQGLCDYKYCFTDVVVKWPGAVHDARKKCVRI
;
A
#
# COMPACT_ATOMS: atom_id res chain seq x y z
N MET A 1 -15.07 -11.73 13.83
CA MET A 1 -14.83 -11.18 12.49
C MET A 1 -13.73 -10.16 12.60
N ASN A 2 -12.63 -10.38 11.90
CA ASN A 2 -11.40 -9.64 12.18
C ASN A 2 -11.40 -8.23 11.56
N PHE A 3 -12.11 -7.30 12.21
CA PHE A 3 -12.02 -5.87 11.96
C PHE A 3 -10.55 -5.40 12.02
N ILE A 4 -9.77 -6.03 12.92
CA ILE A 4 -8.34 -5.81 13.11
C ILE A 4 -7.56 -6.06 11.82
N GLU A 5 -7.78 -7.19 11.14
CA GLU A 5 -7.05 -7.53 9.89
C GLU A 5 -7.28 -6.48 8.80
N ILE A 6 -8.51 -5.99 8.65
CA ILE A 6 -8.83 -4.96 7.65
C ILE A 6 -8.24 -3.61 8.06
N ALA A 7 -8.30 -3.23 9.33
CA ALA A 7 -7.69 -1.99 9.82
C ALA A 7 -6.17 -2.01 9.66
N CYS A 8 -5.51 -3.10 10.02
CA CYS A 8 -4.06 -3.28 9.78
C CYS A 8 -3.70 -3.23 8.29
N LEU A 9 -4.53 -3.86 7.44
CA LEU A 9 -4.34 -3.78 5.99
C LEU A 9 -4.49 -2.34 5.49
N CYS A 10 -5.52 -1.62 5.93
CA CYS A 10 -5.70 -0.21 5.56
C CYS A 10 -4.48 0.61 5.97
N ALA A 11 -3.98 0.46 7.20
CA ALA A 11 -2.79 1.15 7.67
C ALA A 11 -1.55 0.82 6.81
N ALA A 12 -1.30 -0.45 6.53
CA ALA A 12 -0.20 -0.88 5.66
C ALA A 12 -0.31 -0.30 4.26
N ILE A 13 -1.53 -0.19 3.72
CA ILE A 13 -1.78 0.40 2.41
C ILE A 13 -1.54 1.91 2.43
N PHE A 14 -1.98 2.64 3.47
CA PHE A 14 -1.68 4.07 3.61
C PHE A 14 -0.18 4.32 3.60
N ILE A 15 0.59 3.54 4.37
CA ILE A 15 2.05 3.63 4.39
C ILE A 15 2.63 3.38 2.99
N ASN A 16 2.20 2.32 2.32
CA ASN A 16 2.68 2.00 0.97
C ASN A 16 2.30 3.07 -0.06
N ILE A 17 1.10 3.65 0.01
CA ILE A 17 0.70 4.74 -0.89
C ILE A 17 1.56 5.96 -0.68
N ALA A 18 1.81 6.36 0.57
CA ALA A 18 2.68 7.49 0.86
C ALA A 18 4.10 7.28 0.34
N LEU A 19 4.66 6.07 0.50
CA LEU A 19 5.96 5.69 -0.06
C LEU A 19 5.99 5.72 -1.58
N ILE A 20 4.93 5.22 -2.24
CA ILE A 20 4.80 5.27 -3.70
C ILE A 20 4.70 6.72 -4.17
N GLN A 21 3.92 7.56 -3.49
CA GLN A 21 3.80 9.00 -3.82
C GLN A 21 5.13 9.72 -3.66
N HIS A 22 5.86 9.45 -2.57
CA HIS A 22 7.19 10.00 -2.35
C HIS A 22 8.16 9.58 -3.48
N THR A 23 8.19 8.29 -3.83
CA THR A 23 9.03 7.77 -4.92
C THR A 23 8.67 8.43 -6.26
N ILE A 24 7.39 8.61 -6.56
CA ILE A 24 6.93 9.31 -7.78
C ILE A 24 7.37 10.77 -7.77
N ALA A 25 7.31 11.46 -6.64
CA ALA A 25 7.77 12.84 -6.50
C ALA A 25 9.26 12.97 -6.80
N VAL A 26 10.09 12.09 -6.23
CA VAL A 26 11.54 12.02 -6.49
C VAL A 26 11.83 11.78 -7.98
N PHE A 27 11.10 10.87 -8.64
CA PHE A 27 11.28 10.64 -10.09
C PHE A 27 10.79 11.82 -10.94
N ARG A 28 9.72 12.52 -10.55
CA ARG A 28 9.25 13.74 -11.24
C ARG A 28 10.31 14.84 -11.18
N GLU A 29 10.87 15.05 -10.01
CA GLU A 29 11.91 16.05 -9.78
C GLU A 29 13.15 15.74 -10.61
N LYS A 30 13.67 14.50 -10.59
CA LYS A 30 14.78 14.07 -11.47
C LYS A 30 14.49 14.33 -12.93
N ARG A 31 13.27 14.03 -13.37
CA ARG A 31 12.83 14.28 -14.75
C ARG A 31 12.81 15.78 -15.06
N ASN A 32 12.31 16.61 -14.16
CA ASN A 32 12.21 18.05 -14.37
C ASN A 32 13.61 18.69 -14.45
N LYS A 33 14.52 18.33 -13.52
CA LYS A 33 15.94 18.75 -13.60
C LYS A 33 16.61 18.35 -14.92
N LEU A 34 16.36 17.11 -15.38
CA LEU A 34 16.83 16.69 -16.69
C LEU A 34 16.24 17.52 -17.84
N LEU A 35 14.97 17.86 -17.78
CA LEU A 35 14.31 18.70 -18.78
C LEU A 35 14.87 20.13 -18.78
N GLU A 36 15.15 20.72 -17.62
CA GLU A 36 15.81 22.02 -17.50
C GLU A 36 17.21 22.02 -18.08
N LEU A 37 18.01 20.98 -17.80
CA LEU A 37 19.33 20.80 -18.39
C LEU A 37 19.29 20.62 -19.92
N PHE A 38 18.22 20.02 -20.44
CA PHE A 38 18.02 19.86 -21.89
C PHE A 38 17.51 21.15 -22.54
N ASN A 39 16.68 21.93 -21.87
CA ASN A 39 16.13 23.19 -22.40
C ASN A 39 17.17 24.29 -22.47
N ASN A 40 18.20 24.26 -21.62
CA ASN A 40 19.31 25.24 -21.61
C ASN A 40 20.43 24.89 -22.57
N ARG A 41 20.31 23.84 -23.39
CA ARG A 41 21.28 23.55 -24.45
C ARG A 41 20.85 24.20 -25.77
N PRO A 42 21.76 24.81 -26.54
CA PRO A 42 21.43 25.30 -27.86
C PRO A 42 20.88 24.14 -28.70
N ILE A 43 19.68 24.33 -29.22
CA ILE A 43 18.95 23.33 -29.98
C ILE A 43 19.64 23.11 -31.32
N LEU A 44 20.54 22.13 -31.38
CA LEU A 44 20.84 21.50 -32.66
C LEU A 44 19.57 20.73 -33.10
N PRO A 45 19.10 20.86 -34.35
CA PRO A 45 17.91 20.20 -34.82
C PRO A 45 18.13 18.69 -34.78
N ALA A 46 17.81 18.08 -33.66
CA ALA A 46 17.90 16.64 -33.48
C ALA A 46 16.84 15.99 -34.37
N ARG A 47 17.26 15.34 -35.45
CA ARG A 47 16.47 14.43 -36.25
C ARG A 47 15.83 13.43 -35.28
N LYS A 48 14.52 13.58 -34.98
CA LYS A 48 13.76 12.68 -34.13
C LYS A 48 13.79 11.28 -34.75
N ILE A 49 14.79 10.47 -34.41
CA ILE A 49 14.80 9.06 -34.74
C ILE A 49 13.65 8.41 -33.95
N ARG A 50 12.49 8.28 -34.57
CA ARG A 50 11.39 7.48 -34.02
C ARG A 50 11.90 6.05 -33.86
N LYS A 51 12.37 5.67 -32.66
CA LYS A 51 12.65 4.26 -32.37
C LYS A 51 11.41 3.47 -32.67
N LYS A 52 11.44 2.64 -33.73
CA LYS A 52 10.35 1.71 -34.06
C LYS A 52 10.01 0.91 -32.80
N ARG A 53 8.78 1.02 -32.32
CA ARG A 53 8.32 0.21 -31.19
C ARG A 53 8.48 -1.25 -31.58
N LYS A 54 9.29 -2.01 -30.84
CA LYS A 54 9.39 -3.46 -31.07
C LYS A 54 7.99 -4.06 -30.93
N LYS A 55 7.54 -4.79 -31.96
CA LYS A 55 6.27 -5.54 -31.90
C LYS A 55 6.31 -6.48 -30.69
N ARG A 56 5.22 -6.54 -29.96
CA ARG A 56 5.08 -7.46 -28.83
C ARG A 56 5.05 -8.89 -29.38
N GLN A 57 6.04 -9.72 -29.04
CA GLN A 57 6.06 -11.13 -29.44
C GLN A 57 5.02 -11.97 -28.68
N PHE A 58 4.85 -11.69 -27.39
CA PHE A 58 3.95 -12.44 -26.52
C PHE A 58 3.08 -11.48 -25.72
N TRP A 59 1.83 -11.84 -25.57
CA TRP A 59 0.90 -11.11 -24.72
C TRP A 59 1.06 -11.53 -23.26
N ILE A 60 1.20 -12.83 -23.01
CA ILE A 60 1.65 -13.46 -21.76
C ILE A 60 2.90 -14.24 -22.12
N ARG A 61 3.97 -14.13 -21.36
CA ARG A 61 5.19 -14.89 -21.62
C ARG A 61 4.93 -16.38 -21.39
N PRO A 62 5.43 -17.27 -22.27
CA PRO A 62 5.41 -18.70 -22.01
C PRO A 62 5.95 -19.04 -20.62
N GLY A 63 5.36 -20.02 -19.94
CA GLY A 63 5.72 -20.42 -18.59
C GLY A 63 5.08 -19.59 -17.45
N ARG A 64 4.27 -18.58 -17.77
CA ARG A 64 3.43 -17.89 -16.78
C ARG A 64 2.04 -18.47 -16.79
N THR A 65 1.70 -19.19 -15.73
CA THR A 65 0.36 -19.79 -15.56
C THR A 65 -0.29 -19.26 -14.30
N PRO A 66 -1.62 -19.09 -14.26
CA PRO A 66 -2.36 -18.75 -13.03
C PRO A 66 -2.59 -19.97 -12.13
N LEU A 67 -2.03 -21.13 -12.46
CA LEU A 67 -2.34 -22.40 -11.81
C LEU A 67 -2.17 -22.37 -10.29
N TRP A 68 -1.11 -21.73 -9.80
CA TRP A 68 -0.89 -21.57 -8.36
C TRP A 68 -2.06 -20.82 -7.69
N TRP A 69 -2.49 -19.71 -8.28
CA TRP A 69 -3.61 -18.92 -7.76
C TRP A 69 -4.93 -19.67 -7.85
N GLU A 70 -5.17 -20.38 -8.94
CA GLU A 70 -6.38 -21.19 -9.14
C GLU A 70 -6.45 -22.32 -8.12
N ASN A 71 -5.36 -23.01 -7.86
CA ASN A 71 -5.27 -24.06 -6.84
C ASN A 71 -5.55 -23.50 -5.43
N LEU A 72 -4.95 -22.38 -5.10
CA LEU A 72 -5.16 -21.72 -3.80
C LEU A 72 -6.61 -21.25 -3.62
N LYS A 73 -7.21 -20.69 -4.67
CA LYS A 73 -8.61 -20.24 -4.67
C LYS A 73 -9.60 -21.39 -4.51
N ASN A 74 -9.31 -22.53 -5.08
CA ASN A 74 -10.16 -23.72 -5.05
C ASN A 74 -9.94 -24.61 -3.81
N ASN A 75 -9.20 -24.12 -2.81
CA ASN A 75 -8.87 -24.84 -1.56
C ASN A 75 -8.14 -26.18 -1.79
N ILE A 76 -7.38 -26.28 -2.87
CA ILE A 76 -6.51 -27.43 -3.14
C ILE A 76 -5.22 -27.31 -2.32
N ALA A 77 -4.84 -26.06 -1.96
CA ALA A 77 -3.71 -25.77 -1.10
C ALA A 77 -4.10 -25.77 0.39
N VAL A 78 -3.12 -25.93 1.26
CA VAL A 78 -3.29 -25.97 2.72
C VAL A 78 -3.70 -24.57 3.23
N ILE A 79 -4.52 -24.51 4.29
CA ILE A 79 -5.06 -23.24 4.86
C ILE A 79 -3.94 -22.31 5.33
N GLU A 80 -2.86 -22.88 5.88
CA GLU A 80 -1.68 -22.13 6.32
C GLU A 80 -1.05 -21.33 5.18
N GLU A 81 -0.97 -21.91 3.98
CA GLU A 81 -0.42 -21.24 2.80
C GLU A 81 -1.22 -19.98 2.43
N TRP A 82 -2.53 -19.98 2.66
CA TRP A 82 -3.36 -18.81 2.45
C TRP A 82 -2.95 -17.65 3.37
N GLN A 83 -2.82 -17.91 4.65
CA GLN A 83 -2.50 -16.88 5.66
C GLN A 83 -1.06 -16.36 5.51
N GLU A 84 -0.13 -17.23 5.15
CA GLU A 84 1.26 -16.85 4.86
C GLU A 84 1.36 -15.87 3.69
N ASN A 85 0.60 -16.13 2.62
CA ASN A 85 0.68 -15.33 1.39
C ASN A 85 -0.14 -14.04 1.43
N PHE A 86 -1.24 -13.99 2.19
CA PHE A 86 -2.14 -12.82 2.20
C PHE A 86 -2.21 -12.10 3.55
N ARG A 87 -1.60 -12.65 4.60
CA ARG A 87 -1.62 -12.10 5.98
C ARG A 87 -3.03 -11.85 6.52
N MET A 88 -4.00 -12.60 6.05
CA MET A 88 -5.38 -12.56 6.52
C MET A 88 -6.09 -13.89 6.29
N SER A 89 -7.21 -14.08 7.00
CA SER A 89 -8.05 -15.27 6.82
C SER A 89 -8.84 -15.22 5.51
N GLN A 90 -9.20 -16.37 4.96
CA GLN A 90 -10.01 -16.45 3.74
C GLN A 90 -11.40 -15.80 3.87
N PRO A 91 -12.12 -15.93 4.99
CA PRO A 91 -13.38 -15.20 5.20
C PRO A 91 -13.22 -13.69 5.17
N THR A 92 -12.15 -13.16 5.79
CA THR A 92 -11.83 -11.72 5.77
C THR A 92 -11.50 -11.25 4.34
N PHE A 93 -10.77 -12.05 3.57
CA PHE A 93 -10.51 -11.77 2.16
C PHE A 93 -11.78 -11.70 1.33
N LYS A 94 -12.71 -12.65 1.51
CA LYS A 94 -13.99 -12.64 0.79
C LYS A 94 -14.80 -11.38 1.10
N LYS A 95 -14.87 -11.01 2.38
CA LYS A 95 -15.53 -9.77 2.81
C LYS A 95 -14.89 -8.53 2.15
N LEU A 96 -13.56 -8.44 2.15
CA LEU A 96 -12.83 -7.36 1.47
C LEU A 96 -13.16 -7.30 -0.02
N CYS A 97 -13.31 -8.46 -0.68
CA CYS A 97 -13.71 -8.53 -2.07
C CYS A 97 -15.12 -7.99 -2.32
N GLU A 98 -16.05 -8.27 -1.44
CA GLU A 98 -17.43 -7.77 -1.52
C GLU A 98 -17.48 -6.26 -1.34
N GLU A 99 -16.80 -5.72 -0.34
CA GLU A 99 -16.73 -4.28 -0.07
C GLU A 99 -16.08 -3.50 -1.21
N LEU A 100 -15.07 -4.07 -1.87
CA LEU A 100 -14.36 -3.41 -2.97
C LEU A 100 -14.96 -3.69 -4.36
N ARG A 101 -15.85 -4.65 -4.49
CA ARG A 101 -16.47 -5.04 -5.76
C ARG A 101 -17.05 -3.86 -6.55
N PRO A 102 -17.82 -2.93 -5.95
CA PRO A 102 -18.38 -1.79 -6.68
C PRO A 102 -17.33 -0.88 -7.32
N TYR A 103 -16.15 -0.79 -6.73
CA TYR A 103 -15.07 0.13 -7.14
C TYR A 103 -14.06 -0.50 -8.10
N LEU A 104 -13.96 -1.83 -8.10
CA LEU A 104 -12.95 -2.57 -8.86
C LEU A 104 -13.51 -3.28 -10.09
N THR A 105 -14.82 -3.48 -10.16
CA THR A 105 -15.46 -4.10 -11.31
C THR A 105 -15.19 -3.27 -12.59
N LYS A 106 -14.84 -3.93 -13.66
CA LYS A 106 -14.66 -3.32 -14.98
C LYS A 106 -15.69 -3.85 -15.94
N LYS A 107 -16.14 -2.99 -16.86
CA LYS A 107 -16.98 -3.42 -17.97
C LYS A 107 -16.21 -4.42 -18.85
N GLU A 108 -16.87 -5.48 -19.22
CA GLU A 108 -16.35 -6.44 -20.19
C GLU A 108 -16.31 -5.77 -21.57
N THR A 109 -15.24 -6.03 -22.31
CA THR A 109 -15.07 -5.49 -23.66
C THR A 109 -14.77 -6.64 -24.61
N ASN A 110 -15.14 -6.48 -25.88
CA ASN A 110 -14.88 -7.49 -26.92
C ASN A 110 -13.40 -7.83 -27.12
N MET A 111 -12.51 -6.94 -26.63
CA MET A 111 -11.05 -7.14 -26.79
C MET A 111 -10.49 -8.12 -25.79
N ARG A 112 -10.95 -8.12 -24.53
CA ARG A 112 -10.39 -8.96 -23.46
C ARG A 112 -11.26 -8.98 -22.22
N LYS A 113 -11.41 -10.18 -21.64
CA LYS A 113 -11.99 -10.34 -20.30
C LYS A 113 -11.13 -9.62 -19.26
N PRO A 114 -11.70 -8.70 -18.45
CA PRO A 114 -10.97 -8.05 -17.38
C PRO A 114 -10.61 -9.05 -16.27
N LEU A 115 -9.57 -8.75 -15.48
CA LEU A 115 -9.30 -9.51 -14.28
C LEU A 115 -10.48 -9.36 -13.31
N ASP A 116 -10.93 -10.46 -12.75
CA ASP A 116 -11.94 -10.50 -11.69
C ASP A 116 -11.45 -9.76 -10.43
N VAL A 117 -12.38 -9.31 -9.60
CA VAL A 117 -12.09 -8.50 -8.42
C VAL A 117 -11.22 -9.26 -7.43
N GLU A 118 -11.50 -10.53 -7.22
CA GLU A 118 -10.73 -11.39 -6.31
C GLU A 118 -9.26 -11.47 -6.73
N THR A 119 -9.00 -11.74 -8.01
CA THR A 119 -7.62 -11.77 -8.54
C THR A 119 -6.93 -10.40 -8.43
N GLN A 120 -7.65 -9.29 -8.62
CA GLN A 120 -7.06 -7.96 -8.45
C GLN A 120 -6.62 -7.73 -7.00
N ILE A 121 -7.45 -8.10 -6.03
CA ILE A 121 -7.15 -7.97 -4.60
C ILE A 121 -6.04 -8.93 -4.20
N ALA A 122 -6.10 -10.20 -4.63
CA ALA A 122 -5.07 -11.19 -4.35
C ALA A 122 -3.68 -10.76 -4.87
N ILE A 123 -3.59 -10.26 -6.11
CA ILE A 123 -2.34 -9.69 -6.66
C ILE A 123 -1.79 -8.58 -5.75
N THR A 124 -2.67 -7.74 -5.21
CA THR A 124 -2.26 -6.61 -4.38
C THR A 124 -1.80 -7.06 -3.02
N LEU A 125 -2.53 -7.94 -2.35
CA LEU A 125 -2.18 -8.47 -1.05
C LEU A 125 -0.89 -9.28 -1.11
N TYR A 126 -0.76 -10.16 -2.09
CA TYR A 126 0.46 -10.94 -2.31
C TYR A 126 1.69 -10.06 -2.54
N TYR A 127 1.52 -8.92 -3.25
CA TYR A 127 2.58 -7.94 -3.42
C TYR A 127 2.94 -7.22 -2.13
N LEU A 128 1.95 -6.91 -1.27
CA LEU A 128 2.16 -6.18 -0.01
C LEU A 128 2.67 -7.10 1.11
N ALA A 129 2.32 -8.37 1.09
CA ALA A 129 2.74 -9.35 2.09
C ALA A 129 4.22 -9.76 1.97
N ASP A 130 4.76 -9.70 0.75
CA ASP A 130 6.17 -10.01 0.44
C ASP A 130 6.80 -8.79 -0.24
N GLU A 131 8.00 -8.40 0.15
CA GLU A 131 8.80 -7.36 -0.54
C GLU A 131 9.14 -7.73 -2.00
N GLY A 132 8.29 -8.55 -2.61
CA GLY A 132 8.45 -9.14 -3.92
C GLY A 132 8.45 -8.11 -5.05
N ARG A 133 9.29 -8.35 -6.04
CA ARG A 133 9.27 -7.56 -7.28
C ARG A 133 8.02 -7.92 -8.09
N TYR A 134 7.43 -6.96 -8.80
CA TYR A 134 6.30 -7.18 -9.72
C TYR A 134 6.47 -8.38 -10.67
N ARG A 135 7.71 -8.82 -10.92
CA ARG A 135 8.01 -10.01 -11.73
C ARG A 135 7.61 -11.31 -11.03
N LYS A 136 7.86 -11.45 -9.72
CA LYS A 136 7.43 -12.61 -8.93
C LYS A 136 5.91 -12.74 -8.96
N VAL A 137 5.22 -11.66 -8.59
CA VAL A 137 3.74 -11.59 -8.61
C VAL A 137 3.18 -11.90 -10.00
N ALA A 138 3.77 -11.32 -11.05
CA ALA A 138 3.35 -11.56 -12.43
C ALA A 138 3.48 -13.03 -12.85
N ASN A 139 4.47 -13.74 -12.33
CA ASN A 139 4.65 -15.18 -12.60
C ASN A 139 3.62 -16.01 -11.84
N ALA A 140 3.38 -15.73 -10.55
CA ALA A 140 2.42 -16.46 -9.72
C ALA A 140 0.97 -16.37 -10.23
N PHE A 141 0.59 -15.19 -10.74
CA PHE A 141 -0.77 -14.95 -11.23
C PHE A 141 -0.94 -15.03 -12.76
N GLY A 142 0.07 -15.48 -13.49
CA GLY A 142 -0.02 -15.59 -14.94
C GLY A 142 -0.26 -14.28 -15.71
N VAL A 143 0.10 -13.11 -15.14
CA VAL A 143 -0.22 -11.80 -15.74
C VAL A 143 1.03 -11.03 -16.16
N ALA A 144 0.86 -9.94 -16.91
CA ALA A 144 1.97 -9.07 -17.28
C ALA A 144 2.39 -8.17 -16.11
N ARG A 145 3.69 -7.82 -16.00
CA ARG A 145 4.21 -6.91 -14.95
C ARG A 145 3.50 -5.56 -14.93
N CYS A 146 3.17 -5.01 -16.10
CA CYS A 146 2.43 -3.75 -16.19
C CYS A 146 1.00 -3.88 -15.65
N THR A 147 0.39 -5.07 -15.75
CA THR A 147 -0.91 -5.38 -15.16
C THR A 147 -0.80 -5.38 -13.64
N VAL A 148 0.19 -6.07 -13.06
CA VAL A 148 0.44 -6.05 -11.61
C VAL A 148 0.58 -4.61 -11.10
N SER A 149 1.49 -3.82 -11.68
CA SER A 149 1.71 -2.42 -11.25
C SER A 149 0.44 -1.55 -11.30
N ARG A 150 -0.38 -1.71 -12.35
CA ARG A 150 -1.66 -0.98 -12.46
C ARG A 150 -2.70 -1.47 -11.46
N THR A 151 -2.78 -2.77 -11.25
CA THR A 151 -3.71 -3.40 -10.32
C THR A 151 -3.40 -2.98 -8.89
N VAL A 152 -2.15 -3.11 -8.45
CA VAL A 152 -1.72 -2.69 -7.11
C VAL A 152 -2.11 -1.24 -6.84
N ARG A 153 -1.74 -0.30 -7.73
CA ARG A 153 -2.09 1.12 -7.55
C ARG A 153 -3.58 1.37 -7.46
N ARG A 154 -4.36 0.68 -8.30
CA ARG A 154 -5.81 0.83 -8.35
C ARG A 154 -6.48 0.32 -7.09
N VAL A 155 -6.12 -0.89 -6.64
CA VAL A 155 -6.67 -1.50 -5.43
C VAL A 155 -6.25 -0.70 -4.20
N CYS A 156 -4.96 -0.35 -4.05
CA CYS A 156 -4.49 0.50 -2.96
C CYS A 156 -5.25 1.84 -2.91
N LYS A 157 -5.45 2.49 -4.07
CA LYS A 157 -6.23 3.72 -4.12
C LYS A 157 -7.68 3.50 -3.67
N ALA A 158 -8.33 2.41 -4.10
CA ALA A 158 -9.70 2.09 -3.70
C ALA A 158 -9.79 1.86 -2.20
N ILE A 159 -8.88 1.08 -1.62
CA ILE A 159 -8.85 0.83 -0.18
C ILE A 159 -8.63 2.14 0.59
N SER A 160 -7.62 2.93 0.24
CA SER A 160 -7.33 4.16 1.00
C SER A 160 -8.44 5.21 0.91
N THR A 161 -9.11 5.33 -0.25
CA THR A 161 -10.15 6.37 -0.44
C THR A 161 -11.55 5.93 -0.01
N LYS A 162 -11.83 4.64 0.02
CA LYS A 162 -13.17 4.11 0.28
C LYS A 162 -13.29 3.41 1.62
N LEU A 163 -12.29 2.60 1.98
CA LEU A 163 -12.29 1.87 3.24
C LEU A 163 -11.52 2.60 4.35
N GLY A 164 -10.44 3.29 4.01
CA GLY A 164 -9.61 3.99 4.98
C GLY A 164 -10.40 4.89 5.92
N PRO A 165 -11.20 5.86 5.45
CA PRO A 165 -11.97 6.75 6.31
C PRO A 165 -13.03 6.04 7.17
N PHE A 166 -13.39 4.81 6.80
CA PHE A 166 -14.35 4.01 7.55
C PHE A 166 -13.69 3.21 8.67
N TYR A 167 -12.51 2.60 8.38
CA TYR A 167 -11.81 1.73 9.32
C TYR A 167 -10.78 2.45 10.20
N ILE A 168 -10.20 3.56 9.73
CA ILE A 168 -9.21 4.35 10.47
C ILE A 168 -9.85 5.70 10.78
N ARG A 169 -10.40 5.82 11.98
CA ARG A 169 -11.08 7.04 12.45
C ARG A 169 -10.93 7.20 13.96
N LEU A 170 -10.76 8.43 14.39
CA LEU A 170 -10.78 8.79 15.80
C LEU A 170 -12.21 8.70 16.37
N PRO A 171 -12.37 8.49 17.68
CA PRO A 171 -13.67 8.55 18.33
C PRO A 171 -14.27 9.96 18.13
N SER A 172 -15.54 10.00 17.77
CA SER A 172 -16.25 11.26 17.49
C SER A 172 -17.38 11.55 18.49
N THR A 173 -17.72 10.57 19.32
CA THR A 173 -18.78 10.69 20.33
C THR A 173 -18.25 10.41 21.74
N PRO A 174 -18.83 11.03 22.80
CA PRO A 174 -18.46 10.75 24.18
C PRO A 174 -18.56 9.26 24.53
N GLN A 175 -19.55 8.55 24.02
CA GLN A 175 -19.75 7.12 24.27
C GLN A 175 -18.58 6.28 23.69
N GLN A 176 -18.08 6.64 22.52
CA GLN A 176 -16.90 5.97 21.92
C GLN A 176 -15.63 6.22 22.75
N VAL A 177 -15.47 7.42 23.29
CA VAL A 177 -14.35 7.74 24.20
C VAL A 177 -14.45 6.92 25.48
N GLU A 178 -15.64 6.82 26.08
CA GLU A 178 -15.87 6.03 27.28
C GLU A 178 -15.64 4.53 27.05
N GLU A 179 -16.03 3.99 25.89
CA GLU A 179 -15.72 2.62 25.49
C GLU A 179 -14.20 2.38 25.42
N LEU A 180 -13.44 3.30 24.86
CA LEU A 180 -11.97 3.20 24.75
C LEU A 180 -11.34 3.25 26.16
N VAL A 181 -11.73 4.21 27.00
CA VAL A 181 -11.23 4.36 28.36
C VAL A 181 -11.51 3.12 29.20
N SER A 182 -12.74 2.64 29.19
CA SER A 182 -13.11 1.42 29.91
C SER A 182 -12.44 0.17 29.37
N GLY A 183 -12.24 0.11 28.05
CA GLY A 183 -11.49 -0.96 27.39
C GLY A 183 -10.03 -0.99 27.82
N TYR A 184 -9.32 0.12 27.79
CA TYR A 184 -7.94 0.19 28.26
C TYR A 184 -7.78 -0.15 29.73
N LEU A 185 -8.69 0.34 30.58
CA LEU A 185 -8.69 -0.01 32.00
C LEU A 185 -8.87 -1.52 32.20
N ARG A 186 -9.84 -2.12 31.51
CA ARG A 186 -10.19 -3.54 31.67
C ARG A 186 -9.11 -4.49 31.14
N PHE A 187 -8.53 -4.20 29.97
CA PHE A 187 -7.62 -5.14 29.28
C PHE A 187 -6.14 -4.87 29.58
N HIS A 188 -5.77 -3.63 29.91
CA HIS A 188 -4.38 -3.22 30.08
C HIS A 188 -4.10 -2.54 31.43
N GLY A 189 -5.12 -2.29 32.26
CA GLY A 189 -4.95 -1.65 33.56
C GLY A 189 -4.63 -0.16 33.51
N PHE A 190 -4.73 0.50 32.36
CA PHE A 190 -4.43 1.93 32.21
C PHE A 190 -5.72 2.76 32.36
N PRO A 191 -5.83 3.60 33.41
CA PRO A 191 -6.99 4.50 33.57
C PRO A 191 -6.89 5.68 32.59
N GLN A 192 -8.04 6.19 32.15
CA GLN A 192 -8.16 7.38 31.28
C GLN A 192 -7.29 7.36 30.01
N CYS A 193 -7.03 6.17 29.47
CA CYS A 193 -6.29 5.98 28.24
C CYS A 193 -7.26 5.75 27.09
N ILE A 194 -7.09 6.48 25.99
CA ILE A 194 -7.91 6.37 24.78
C ILE A 194 -7.16 5.74 23.60
N GLY A 195 -5.84 5.61 23.70
CA GLY A 195 -5.02 5.05 22.65
C GLY A 195 -3.55 5.02 22.97
N ALA A 196 -2.84 4.08 22.36
CA ALA A 196 -1.38 3.97 22.43
C ALA A 196 -0.78 4.50 21.12
N VAL A 197 0.16 5.43 21.23
CA VAL A 197 0.86 6.05 20.09
C VAL A 197 2.28 5.51 20.02
N ASP A 198 2.67 5.06 18.85
CA ASP A 198 4.07 4.71 18.56
C ASP A 198 4.48 5.15 17.16
N GLY A 199 5.79 5.26 16.95
CA GLY A 199 6.39 5.70 15.71
C GLY A 199 7.39 4.70 15.17
N THR A 200 7.28 4.40 13.86
CA THR A 200 8.23 3.53 13.17
C THR A 200 8.85 4.21 11.96
N HIS A 201 10.07 3.81 11.61
CA HIS A 201 10.79 4.31 10.45
C HIS A 201 10.66 3.36 9.27
N VAL A 202 10.08 3.84 8.17
CA VAL A 202 10.05 3.10 6.91
C VAL A 202 11.16 3.60 6.00
N GLN A 203 12.04 2.69 5.57
CA GLN A 203 13.18 3.03 4.73
C GLN A 203 12.75 3.49 3.34
N ILE A 204 13.40 4.53 2.84
CA ILE A 204 13.17 5.09 1.50
C ILE A 204 14.46 5.19 0.72
N ILE A 205 14.35 5.34 -0.60
CA ILE A 205 15.48 5.71 -1.44
C ILE A 205 15.86 7.16 -1.11
N GLN A 206 17.17 7.44 -1.07
CA GLN A 206 17.68 8.80 -0.81
C GLN A 206 16.97 9.84 -1.69
N PRO A 207 16.32 10.86 -1.09
CA PRO A 207 15.80 12.01 -1.83
C PRO A 207 16.92 12.80 -2.48
N ASN A 208 16.62 13.53 -3.56
CA ASN A 208 17.61 14.39 -4.22
C ASN A 208 17.82 15.72 -3.47
N GLU A 209 16.75 16.23 -2.87
CA GLU A 209 16.75 17.49 -2.11
C GLU A 209 16.49 17.21 -0.64
N ASN A 210 17.07 18.04 0.22
CA ASN A 210 16.92 17.97 1.67
C ASN A 210 17.13 16.54 2.24
N TYR A 211 18.06 15.78 1.64
CA TYR A 211 18.31 14.39 2.02
C TYR A 211 18.70 14.24 3.50
N THR A 212 19.32 15.27 4.09
CA THR A 212 19.69 15.31 5.50
C THR A 212 18.50 15.20 6.43
N ASP A 213 17.34 15.76 6.05
CA ASP A 213 16.12 15.70 6.84
C ASP A 213 15.57 14.28 6.97
N TYR A 214 15.87 13.43 5.99
CA TYR A 214 15.40 12.05 5.96
C TYR A 214 16.37 11.06 6.60
N LEU A 215 17.55 11.51 7.01
CA LEU A 215 18.56 10.65 7.62
C LEU A 215 18.19 10.37 9.07
N ASN A 216 17.88 9.11 9.40
CA ASN A 216 17.56 8.71 10.77
C ASN A 216 18.84 8.45 11.60
N ARG A 217 18.68 8.21 12.90
CA ARG A 217 19.80 7.93 13.83
C ARG A 217 20.65 6.71 13.44
N LYS A 218 20.11 5.80 12.61
CA LYS A 218 20.81 4.60 12.13
C LYS A 218 21.54 4.86 10.80
N GLY A 219 21.65 6.13 10.35
CA GLY A 219 22.29 6.49 9.10
C GLY A 219 21.54 6.03 7.83
N LYS A 220 20.23 5.76 7.93
CA LYS A 220 19.40 5.33 6.81
C LYS A 220 18.35 6.38 6.48
N TYR A 221 18.06 6.54 5.19
CA TYR A 221 16.99 7.43 4.76
C TYR A 221 15.63 6.78 5.04
N SER A 222 14.77 7.50 5.74
CA SER A 222 13.47 6.97 6.16
C SER A 222 12.40 8.06 6.26
N ILE A 223 11.14 7.63 6.20
CA ILE A 223 9.99 8.40 6.61
C ILE A 223 9.53 7.84 7.95
N ASN A 224 9.19 8.73 8.86
CA ASN A 224 8.61 8.35 10.14
C ASN A 224 7.09 8.21 9.96
N VAL A 225 6.57 7.07 10.39
CA VAL A 225 5.15 6.74 10.40
C VAL A 225 4.73 6.65 11.85
N GLN A 226 3.69 7.39 12.23
CA GLN A 226 3.10 7.35 13.56
C GLN A 226 1.74 6.67 13.47
N GLY A 227 1.50 5.70 14.33
CA GLY A 227 0.23 4.99 14.47
C GLY A 227 -0.37 5.21 15.84
N LEU A 228 -1.67 5.38 15.91
CA LEU A 228 -2.48 5.36 17.12
C LEU A 228 -3.34 4.10 17.10
N CYS A 229 -3.26 3.29 18.16
CA CYS A 229 -4.02 2.04 18.28
C CYS A 229 -4.97 2.10 19.47
N ASP A 230 -6.12 1.42 19.35
CA ASP A 230 -7.04 1.18 20.45
C ASP A 230 -6.62 -0.04 21.31
N TYR A 231 -7.40 -0.33 22.35
CA TYR A 231 -7.15 -1.47 23.25
C TYR A 231 -7.30 -2.84 22.57
N LYS A 232 -7.90 -2.91 21.37
CA LYS A 232 -8.04 -4.11 20.53
C LYS A 232 -6.92 -4.21 19.49
N TYR A 233 -5.89 -3.34 19.57
CA TYR A 233 -4.81 -3.22 18.58
C TYR A 233 -5.28 -2.79 17.18
N CYS A 234 -6.44 -2.14 17.07
CA CYS A 234 -6.88 -1.55 15.81
C CYS A 234 -6.31 -0.15 15.65
N PHE A 235 -5.81 0.16 14.46
CA PHE A 235 -5.38 1.53 14.16
C PHE A 235 -6.58 2.46 14.07
N THR A 236 -6.56 3.52 14.87
CA THR A 236 -7.55 4.60 14.87
C THR A 236 -7.06 5.85 14.16
N ASP A 237 -5.72 6.02 14.06
CA ASP A 237 -5.09 7.05 13.23
C ASP A 237 -3.73 6.58 12.72
N VAL A 238 -3.34 7.04 11.53
CA VAL A 238 -2.03 6.77 10.92
C VAL A 238 -1.53 8.02 10.20
N VAL A 239 -0.43 8.56 10.68
CA VAL A 239 0.21 9.75 10.10
C VAL A 239 1.52 9.37 9.41
N VAL A 240 1.59 9.62 8.08
CA VAL A 240 2.78 9.37 7.26
C VAL A 240 3.26 10.70 6.69
N LYS A 241 3.96 11.48 7.48
CA LYS A 241 4.29 12.86 7.08
C LYS A 241 5.73 13.26 7.40
N TRP A 242 6.29 12.75 8.47
CA TRP A 242 7.52 13.29 9.01
C TRP A 242 8.76 12.66 8.40
N PRO A 243 9.78 13.45 8.00
CA PRO A 243 11.06 12.92 7.57
C PRO A 243 11.81 12.24 8.74
N GLY A 244 12.73 11.34 8.40
CA GLY A 244 13.39 10.46 9.35
C GLY A 244 14.24 11.13 10.42
N ALA A 245 14.72 12.34 10.21
CA ALA A 245 15.50 13.11 11.20
C ALA A 245 14.63 13.71 12.31
N VAL A 246 13.30 13.77 12.12
CA VAL A 246 12.41 14.39 13.10
C VAL A 246 12.26 13.47 14.31
N HIS A 247 12.62 14.00 15.47
CA HIS A 247 12.47 13.29 16.74
C HIS A 247 11.00 13.16 17.14
N ASP A 248 10.64 12.03 17.77
CA ASP A 248 9.27 11.74 18.19
C ASP A 248 8.67 12.82 19.10
N ALA A 249 9.48 13.42 19.98
CA ALA A 249 9.06 14.52 20.86
C ALA A 249 8.64 15.82 20.13
N ARG A 250 9.03 16.01 18.86
CA ARG A 250 8.60 17.17 18.05
C ARG A 250 7.31 16.93 17.28
N LYS A 251 6.85 15.69 17.25
CA LYS A 251 5.58 15.35 16.65
C LYS A 251 4.48 15.80 17.60
N LYS A 252 3.74 16.82 17.20
CA LYS A 252 2.53 17.15 17.95
C LYS A 252 1.64 15.93 17.94
N CYS A 253 1.44 15.29 19.09
CA CYS A 253 0.35 14.36 19.26
C CYS A 253 -0.92 15.02 18.73
N VAL A 254 -1.74 14.26 18.01
CA VAL A 254 -3.06 14.72 17.60
C VAL A 254 -3.72 15.28 18.87
N ARG A 255 -3.90 16.60 18.93
CA ARG A 255 -4.73 17.18 19.96
C ARG A 255 -6.15 16.78 19.64
N ILE A 256 -6.68 15.90 20.47
CA ILE A 256 -8.10 15.58 20.53
C ILE A 256 -8.86 16.79 21.05
#